data_77f81ba3a346074b2bbb04aac07e75c1
#
_entry.id   77f81ba3a346074b2bbb04aac07e75c1
#
_cell.length_a   1.000
_cell.length_b   1.000
_cell.length_c   1.000
_cell.angle_alpha   90.00
_cell.angle_beta   90.00
_cell.angle_gamma   90.00
#
_symmetry.space_group_name_H-M   'P 1'
#
loop_
_entity.id
_entity.type
_entity.pdbx_description
1 polymer ?
#
loop_
_entity_poly.entity_id
_entity_poly.type
_entity_poly.pdbx_seq_one_letter_code
_entity_poly.pdbx_strand_id
1 'polypeptide(L)' 'MNNTMQYKGYVGSVEFSEVDGLFFGKVLGIRALISYEGTNAAELVADFHDAIDDYLS' A
#
# COMPACT_ATOMS: atom_id res chain seq x y z
N MET A 1 -17.66 -2.34 0.10
CA MET A 1 -16.67 -1.24 0.07
C MET A 1 -15.29 -1.83 -0.10
N ASN A 2 -14.52 -1.33 -1.03
CA ASN A 2 -13.19 -1.86 -1.32
C ASN A 2 -12.15 -1.18 -0.44
N ASN A 3 -11.37 -1.98 0.30
CA ASN A 3 -10.23 -1.48 1.05
C ASN A 3 -8.99 -1.60 0.17
N THR A 4 -9.00 -0.89 -0.96
CA THR A 4 -7.90 -0.93 -1.92
C THR A 4 -7.56 0.46 -2.43
N MET A 5 -6.32 0.58 -2.92
CA MET A 5 -5.82 1.76 -3.60
C MET A 5 -5.36 1.34 -4.98
N GLN A 6 -5.23 2.29 -5.89
CA GLN A 6 -4.77 2.01 -7.24
C GLN A 6 -3.81 3.09 -7.70
N TYR A 7 -2.71 2.69 -8.35
CA TYR A 7 -1.72 3.61 -8.86
C TYR A 7 -1.00 2.96 -10.04
N LYS A 8 -0.97 3.65 -11.16
CA LYS A 8 -0.31 3.17 -12.40
C LYS A 8 -0.77 1.77 -12.81
N GLY A 9 -2.03 1.46 -12.58
CA GLY A 9 -2.60 0.16 -12.92
C GLY A 9 -2.38 -0.93 -11.88
N TYR A 10 -1.66 -0.64 -10.80
CA TYR A 10 -1.44 -1.60 -9.72
C TYR A 10 -2.43 -1.35 -8.59
N VAL A 11 -2.91 -2.43 -7.99
CA VAL A 11 -3.87 -2.38 -6.91
C VAL A 11 -3.18 -2.80 -5.62
N GLY A 12 -3.37 -2.02 -4.57
CA GLY A 12 -2.83 -2.32 -3.26
C GLY A 12 -3.92 -2.44 -2.19
N SER A 13 -3.71 -3.32 -1.23
CA SER A 13 -4.65 -3.50 -0.13
C SER A 13 -4.48 -2.41 0.92
N VAL A 14 -5.53 -2.19 1.71
CA VAL A 14 -5.50 -1.27 2.86
C VAL A 14 -5.99 -2.04 4.07
N GLU A 15 -5.14 -2.14 5.08
CA GLU A 15 -5.45 -2.81 6.33
C GLU A 15 -5.02 -1.93 7.49
N PHE A 16 -5.60 -2.13 8.65
CA PHE A 16 -5.27 -1.35 9.84
C PHE A 16 -4.92 -2.27 10.99
N SER A 17 -3.79 -2.00 11.66
CA SER A 17 -3.39 -2.69 12.86
C SER A 17 -3.70 -1.81 14.06
N GLU A 18 -4.70 -2.19 14.84
CA GLU A 18 -5.07 -1.46 16.04
C GLU A 18 -3.95 -1.49 17.09
N VAL A 19 -3.27 -2.63 17.19
CA VAL A 19 -2.19 -2.81 18.16
C VAL A 19 -1.02 -1.86 17.88
N ASP A 20 -0.65 -1.74 16.61
CA ASP A 20 0.48 -0.91 16.20
C ASP A 20 0.08 0.52 15.87
N GLY A 21 -1.21 0.78 15.70
CA GLY A 21 -1.68 2.09 15.26
C GLY A 21 -1.22 2.44 13.86
N LEU A 22 -1.11 1.44 12.98
CA LEU A 22 -0.59 1.60 11.64
C LEU A 22 -1.57 1.13 10.59
N PHE A 23 -1.62 1.85 9.48
CA PHE A 23 -2.19 1.33 8.24
C PHE A 23 -1.09 0.63 7.46
N PHE A 24 -1.43 -0.46 6.81
CA PHE A 24 -0.46 -1.21 6.01
C PHE A 24 -1.17 -1.93 4.88
N GLY A 25 -0.38 -2.45 3.94
CA GLY A 25 -0.92 -3.22 2.85
C GLY A 25 0.16 -3.78 1.96
N LYS A 26 -0.27 -4.43 0.90
CA LYS A 26 0.62 -5.01 -0.10
C LYS A 26 0.03 -4.87 -1.48
N VAL A 27 0.89 -4.88 -2.49
CA VAL A 27 0.46 -4.86 -3.88
C VAL A 27 -0.11 -6.23 -4.26
N LEU A 28 -1.29 -6.23 -4.85
CA LEU A 28 -2.02 -7.45 -5.24
C LEU A 28 -1.73 -7.78 -6.70
N GLY A 29 -1.82 -9.07 -7.03
CA GLY A 29 -1.76 -9.52 -8.42
C GLY A 29 -0.38 -9.52 -9.05
N ILE A 30 0.68 -9.39 -8.26
CA ILE A 30 2.05 -9.49 -8.77
C ILE A 30 2.81 -10.56 -7.98
N ARG A 31 3.92 -11.04 -8.55
CA ARG A 31 4.74 -12.09 -7.90
C ARG A 31 5.63 -11.54 -6.81
N ALA A 32 6.08 -10.29 -6.97
CA ALA A 32 6.95 -9.67 -5.99
C ALA A 32 6.16 -9.33 -4.73
N LEU A 33 6.82 -9.46 -3.57
CA LEU A 33 6.22 -9.02 -2.31
C LEU A 33 6.59 -7.56 -2.10
N ILE A 34 5.61 -6.69 -2.30
CA ILE A 34 5.77 -5.25 -2.10
C ILE A 34 4.77 -4.81 -1.06
N SER A 35 5.27 -4.30 0.06
CA SER A 35 4.44 -3.82 1.15
C SER A 35 4.74 -2.36 1.46
N TYR A 36 3.83 -1.73 2.18
CA TYR A 36 3.92 -0.31 2.54
C TYR A 36 3.12 -0.09 3.80
N GLU A 37 3.40 1.02 4.47
CA GLU A 37 2.72 1.35 5.73
C GLU A 37 2.72 2.84 5.97
N GLY A 38 1.89 3.29 6.90
CA GLY A 38 1.83 4.68 7.32
C GLY A 38 1.01 4.84 8.59
N THR A 39 1.25 5.92 9.32
CA THR A 39 0.53 6.19 10.56
C THR A 39 -0.81 6.86 10.31
N ASN A 40 -1.05 7.31 9.08
CA ASN A 40 -2.34 7.87 8.65
C ASN A 40 -2.54 7.55 7.18
N ALA A 41 -3.73 7.85 6.66
CA ALA A 41 -4.08 7.52 5.29
C ALA A 41 -3.16 8.20 4.27
N ALA A 42 -2.82 9.46 4.50
CA ALA A 42 -1.95 10.20 3.58
C ALA A 42 -0.56 9.58 3.48
N GLU A 43 0.00 9.18 4.62
CA GLU A 43 1.30 8.50 4.64
C GLU A 43 1.25 7.14 3.97
N LEU A 44 0.16 6.41 4.18
CA LEU A 44 -0.03 5.11 3.53
C LEU A 44 -0.04 5.26 2.01
N VAL A 45 -0.80 6.22 1.50
CA VAL A 45 -0.90 6.47 0.05
C VAL A 45 0.47 6.87 -0.51
N ALA A 46 1.20 7.76 0.18
CA ALA A 46 2.52 8.18 -0.26
C ALA A 46 3.49 7.02 -0.32
N ASP A 47 3.48 6.17 0.71
CA ASP A 47 4.37 5.01 0.76
C ASP A 47 4.02 3.99 -0.32
N PHE A 48 2.73 3.80 -0.58
CA PHE A 48 2.26 2.95 -1.67
C PHE A 48 2.77 3.46 -3.03
N HIS A 49 2.64 4.76 -3.29
CA HIS A 49 3.13 5.35 -4.55
C HIS A 49 4.64 5.18 -4.70
N ASP A 50 5.39 5.45 -3.63
CA ASP A 50 6.84 5.27 -3.64
C ASP A 50 7.24 3.83 -3.92
N ALA A 51 6.54 2.89 -3.31
CA ALA A 51 6.81 1.46 -3.50
C ALA A 51 6.58 1.04 -4.95
N ILE A 52 5.50 1.52 -5.57
CA ILE A 52 5.22 1.22 -6.98
C ILE A 52 6.25 1.87 -7.89
N ASP A 53 6.60 3.12 -7.65
CA ASP A 53 7.59 3.83 -8.46
C ASP A 53 8.96 3.13 -8.38
N ASP A 54 9.34 2.67 -7.21
CA ASP A 54 10.57 1.92 -7.00
C ASP A 54 10.54 0.58 -7.75
N TYR A 55 9.41 -0.11 -7.71
CA TYR A 55 9.23 -1.37 -8.42
C TYR A 55 9.36 -1.20 -9.93
N LEU A 56 8.87 -0.07 -10.47
CA LEU A 56 8.87 0.20 -11.89
C LEU A 56 10.19 0.81 -12.40
N SER A 57 11.05 1.23 -11.51
CA SER A 57 12.32 1.88 -11.89
C SER A 57 13.41 0.87 -12.27
#